data_9bc8603823cb5448f4bf91ca4c598177
#
_entry.id   9bc8603823cb5448f4bf91ca4c598177
#
_cell.length_a   1.000
_cell.length_b   1.000
_cell.length_c   1.000
_cell.angle_alpha   90.00
_cell.angle_beta   90.00
_cell.angle_gamma   90.00
#
_symmetry.space_group_name_H-M   'P 1'
#
loop_
_entity.id
_entity.type
_entity.pdbx_description
1 polymer ?
#
loop_
_entity_poly.entity_id
_entity_poly.type
_entity_poly.pdbx_seq_one_letter_code
_entity_poly.pdbx_strand_id
1 'polypeptide(L)'
;MSERRVAIVTDSTADLPPVLAAARSISVVPLTLHFDGKSLLDGVDITPEEFYRRLPSASTHPTTSQPSPGRFAETYSALLDDHEAVVSIHISEKLSGTYESARQAADLTDPKRVHVIDSEVVSMSLGLVALLASALAAQNLDAGTIESRVLAMRPHVQTYFSVATLEFLRRGGRIGRASALLGSVLQVKPVLCIRDGLVTPLERVRTFDRALNRVVELTREVNIGKGVCLIVGHADAQADAERVARDLEPIADTLMIQPLGPVVGAHAGPGVVGVGCYPAELFPLGIKPALMAAAIAPRRD
;
A
#
# COMPACT_ATOMS: atom_id res chain seq x y z
N MET A 1 -6.35 26.68 -11.24
CA MET A 1 -6.40 25.20 -11.24
C MET A 1 -7.88 24.86 -11.13
N SER A 2 -8.43 24.04 -12.02
CA SER A 2 -9.84 23.60 -11.87
C SER A 2 -9.94 22.81 -10.56
N GLU A 3 -10.84 23.23 -9.66
CA GLU A 3 -11.12 22.50 -8.43
C GLU A 3 -11.62 21.09 -8.80
N ARG A 4 -11.04 20.06 -8.20
CA ARG A 4 -11.50 18.69 -8.43
C ARG A 4 -12.86 18.54 -7.75
N ARG A 5 -13.82 17.98 -8.45
CA ARG A 5 -15.16 17.68 -7.89
C ARG A 5 -15.10 16.64 -6.77
N VAL A 6 -14.15 15.72 -6.82
CA VAL A 6 -14.04 14.56 -5.92
C VAL A 6 -12.70 14.57 -5.21
N ALA A 7 -12.73 14.54 -3.88
CA ALA A 7 -11.57 14.32 -3.03
C ALA A 7 -11.24 12.83 -2.95
N ILE A 8 -9.94 12.51 -2.94
CA ILE A 8 -9.46 11.13 -2.76
C ILE A 8 -8.82 11.00 -1.38
N VAL A 9 -9.26 9.98 -0.64
CA VAL A 9 -8.75 9.63 0.69
C VAL A 9 -8.22 8.21 0.66
N THR A 10 -7.12 7.98 1.37
CA THR A 10 -6.60 6.64 1.68
C THR A 10 -6.07 6.63 3.11
N ASP A 11 -5.53 5.51 3.56
CA ASP A 11 -4.86 5.42 4.86
C ASP A 11 -3.34 5.24 4.70
N SER A 12 -2.60 5.40 5.81
CA SER A 12 -1.13 5.39 5.77
C SER A 12 -0.52 4.06 5.30
N THR A 13 -1.29 2.96 5.34
CA THR A 13 -0.81 1.67 4.81
C THR A 13 -0.73 1.62 3.28
N ALA A 14 -1.08 2.70 2.57
CA ALA A 14 -0.78 2.89 1.15
C ALA A 14 0.72 3.12 0.91
N ASP A 15 1.47 3.46 1.96
CA ASP A 15 2.91 3.73 1.94
C ASP A 15 3.33 4.78 0.89
N LEU A 16 2.41 5.66 0.49
CA LEU A 16 2.71 6.70 -0.51
C LEU A 16 3.65 7.75 0.08
N PRO A 17 4.73 8.11 -0.63
CA PRO A 17 5.56 9.23 -0.24
C PRO A 17 4.73 10.51 -0.05
N PRO A 18 4.89 11.28 1.05
CA PRO A 18 4.08 12.46 1.33
C PRO A 18 4.08 13.49 0.18
N VAL A 19 5.23 13.67 -0.47
CA VAL A 19 5.36 14.57 -1.62
C VAL A 19 4.47 14.10 -2.80
N LEU A 20 4.39 12.80 -3.04
CA LEU A 20 3.56 12.24 -4.11
C LEU A 20 2.08 12.33 -3.75
N ALA A 21 1.69 11.99 -2.52
CA ALA A 21 0.32 12.12 -2.06
C ALA A 21 -0.18 13.56 -2.19
N ALA A 22 0.61 14.55 -1.75
CA ALA A 22 0.30 15.96 -1.90
C ALA A 22 0.20 16.40 -3.38
N ALA A 23 1.16 16.01 -4.23
CA ALA A 23 1.16 16.33 -5.66
C ALA A 23 -0.06 15.73 -6.40
N ARG A 24 -0.63 14.67 -5.86
CA ARG A 24 -1.81 13.97 -6.40
C ARG A 24 -3.11 14.35 -5.70
N SER A 25 -3.07 15.27 -4.73
CA SER A 25 -4.22 15.68 -3.92
C SER A 25 -4.91 14.45 -3.28
N ILE A 26 -4.11 13.55 -2.70
CA ILE A 26 -4.58 12.40 -1.95
C ILE A 26 -4.44 12.73 -0.46
N SER A 27 -5.54 12.72 0.27
CA SER A 27 -5.54 12.85 1.73
C SER A 27 -5.24 11.50 2.37
N VAL A 28 -4.23 11.45 3.25
CA VAL A 28 -3.82 10.22 3.93
C VAL A 28 -4.22 10.29 5.40
N VAL A 29 -5.05 9.34 5.86
CA VAL A 29 -5.43 9.22 7.27
C VAL A 29 -4.46 8.26 7.95
N PRO A 30 -3.67 8.73 8.95
CA PRO A 30 -2.65 7.91 9.58
C PRO A 30 -3.25 6.89 10.54
N LEU A 31 -2.75 5.63 10.46
CA LEU A 31 -2.92 4.63 11.50
C LEU A 31 -2.00 4.95 12.68
N THR A 32 -2.22 4.28 13.80
CA THR A 32 -1.38 4.42 15.00
C THR A 32 -0.46 3.22 15.17
N LEU A 33 0.83 3.49 15.35
CA LEU A 33 1.84 2.54 15.78
C LEU A 33 2.03 2.66 17.29
N HIS A 34 1.94 1.54 18.03
CA HIS A 34 2.31 1.43 19.43
C HIS A 34 3.72 0.85 19.53
N PHE A 35 4.68 1.67 19.90
CA PHE A 35 6.09 1.34 19.84
C PHE A 35 6.86 1.95 21.02
N ASP A 36 7.62 1.13 21.76
CA ASP A 36 8.38 1.55 22.94
C ASP A 36 7.54 2.35 23.95
N GLY A 37 6.31 1.89 24.23
CA GLY A 37 5.40 2.54 25.17
C GLY A 37 4.75 3.84 24.69
N LYS A 38 4.94 4.22 23.44
CA LYS A 38 4.36 5.41 22.81
C LYS A 38 3.33 5.02 21.75
N SER A 39 2.35 5.88 21.55
CA SER A 39 1.41 5.83 20.42
C SER A 39 1.84 6.91 19.42
N LEU A 40 2.23 6.50 18.22
CA LEU A 40 2.82 7.34 17.18
C LEU A 40 1.96 7.24 15.91
N LEU A 41 1.67 8.36 15.28
CA LEU A 41 0.97 8.41 14.00
C LEU A 41 1.94 8.04 12.87
N ASP A 42 1.56 7.05 12.07
CA ASP A 42 2.32 6.49 10.96
C ASP A 42 2.58 7.53 9.87
N GLY A 43 3.85 7.74 9.53
CA GLY A 43 4.27 8.75 8.56
C GLY A 43 4.17 10.22 9.02
N VAL A 44 3.73 10.46 10.28
CA VAL A 44 3.62 11.79 10.89
C VAL A 44 4.60 11.93 12.06
N ASP A 45 4.47 11.06 13.06
CA ASP A 45 5.30 11.08 14.28
C ASP A 45 6.53 10.20 14.17
N ILE A 46 6.56 9.29 13.21
CA ILE A 46 7.67 8.36 12.96
C ILE A 46 7.79 8.05 11.47
N THR A 47 9.02 8.15 10.95
CA THR A 47 9.32 7.78 9.54
C THR A 47 9.69 6.31 9.42
N PRO A 48 9.64 5.72 8.19
CA PRO A 48 10.13 4.36 7.95
C PRO A 48 11.59 4.17 8.41
N GLU A 49 12.48 5.10 8.07
CA GLU A 49 13.90 5.03 8.42
C GLU A 49 14.10 5.01 9.94
N GLU A 50 13.39 5.86 10.67
CA GLU A 50 13.46 5.90 12.13
C GLU A 50 12.91 4.60 12.74
N PHE A 51 11.80 4.09 12.23
CA PHE A 51 11.19 2.84 12.69
C PHE A 51 12.15 1.66 12.55
N TYR A 52 12.69 1.42 11.35
CA TYR A 52 13.58 0.29 11.11
C TYR A 52 14.90 0.42 11.85
N ARG A 53 15.42 1.62 12.03
CA ARG A 53 16.62 1.87 12.86
C ARG A 53 16.41 1.50 14.33
N ARG A 54 15.21 1.74 14.87
CA ARG A 54 14.87 1.47 16.29
C ARG A 54 14.40 0.04 16.52
N LEU A 55 13.78 -0.60 15.53
CA LEU A 55 13.13 -1.91 15.66
C LEU A 55 14.03 -3.00 16.26
N PRO A 56 15.34 -3.13 15.91
CA PRO A 56 16.21 -4.16 16.50
C PRO A 56 16.43 -4.03 18.01
N SER A 57 16.32 -2.82 18.55
CA SER A 57 16.49 -2.54 19.99
C SER A 57 15.17 -2.44 20.76
N ALA A 58 14.05 -2.67 20.10
CA ALA A 58 12.72 -2.59 20.71
C ALA A 58 12.55 -3.62 21.83
N SER A 59 12.07 -3.17 23.00
CA SER A 59 11.85 -4.04 24.16
C SER A 59 10.63 -4.96 23.98
N THR A 60 9.68 -4.54 23.16
CA THR A 60 8.44 -5.26 22.86
C THR A 60 8.14 -5.23 21.37
N HIS A 61 7.42 -6.25 20.90
CA HIS A 61 6.96 -6.27 19.51
C HIS A 61 5.99 -5.10 19.25
N PRO A 62 6.21 -4.28 18.21
CA PRO A 62 5.30 -3.19 17.90
C PRO A 62 3.91 -3.70 17.52
N THR A 63 2.89 -2.97 17.91
CA THR A 63 1.49 -3.24 17.54
C THR A 63 0.86 -2.02 16.89
N THR A 64 -0.28 -2.20 16.24
CA THR A 64 -0.93 -1.13 15.49
C THR A 64 -2.42 -1.06 15.80
N SER A 65 -3.01 0.12 15.62
CA SER A 65 -4.46 0.29 15.62
C SER A 65 -4.92 1.15 14.45
N GLN A 66 -6.13 0.83 13.97
CA GLN A 66 -6.82 1.59 12.93
C GLN A 66 -7.19 2.99 13.41
N PRO A 67 -7.39 3.97 12.51
CA PRO A 67 -7.94 5.26 12.86
C PRO A 67 -9.37 5.08 13.40
N SER A 68 -9.78 5.95 14.34
CA SER A 68 -11.17 5.95 14.82
C SER A 68 -12.14 6.45 13.75
N PRO A 69 -13.43 6.09 13.80
CA PRO A 69 -14.46 6.68 12.95
C PRO A 69 -14.51 8.22 13.05
N GLY A 70 -14.28 8.78 14.25
CA GLY A 70 -14.22 10.23 14.46
C GLY A 70 -13.14 10.91 13.64
N ARG A 71 -11.94 10.31 13.55
CA ARG A 71 -10.84 10.85 12.73
C ARG A 71 -11.19 10.88 11.24
N PHE A 72 -11.84 9.86 10.73
CA PHE A 72 -12.35 9.84 9.35
C PHE A 72 -13.46 10.86 9.14
N ALA A 73 -14.43 10.97 10.07
CA ALA A 73 -15.52 11.93 9.98
C ALA A 73 -15.03 13.38 9.93
N GLU A 74 -14.03 13.74 10.76
CA GLU A 74 -13.36 15.04 10.70
C GLU A 74 -12.74 15.29 9.32
N THR A 75 -12.04 14.28 8.77
CA THR A 75 -11.41 14.37 7.44
C THR A 75 -12.46 14.55 6.34
N TYR A 76 -13.54 13.74 6.37
CA TYR A 76 -14.60 13.81 5.37
C TYR A 76 -15.34 15.14 5.42
N SER A 77 -15.70 15.61 6.62
CA SER A 77 -16.38 16.89 6.77
C SER A 77 -15.56 18.05 6.18
N ALA A 78 -14.28 18.12 6.52
CA ALA A 78 -13.38 19.16 6.00
C ALA A 78 -13.24 19.09 4.46
N LEU A 79 -13.20 17.90 3.88
CA LEU A 79 -13.10 17.75 2.41
C LEU A 79 -14.41 18.07 1.70
N LEU A 80 -15.56 17.81 2.32
CA LEU A 80 -16.87 18.07 1.75
C LEU A 80 -17.26 19.57 1.75
N ASP A 81 -16.50 20.42 2.45
CA ASP A 81 -16.64 21.89 2.36
C ASP A 81 -16.22 22.40 0.97
N ASP A 82 -15.21 21.79 0.33
CA ASP A 82 -14.64 22.23 -0.93
C ASP A 82 -14.88 21.24 -2.10
N HIS A 83 -15.43 20.05 -1.84
CA HIS A 83 -15.65 19.01 -2.85
C HIS A 83 -17.09 18.50 -2.85
N GLU A 84 -17.58 18.09 -4.01
CA GLU A 84 -18.93 17.52 -4.16
C GLU A 84 -19.06 16.15 -3.48
N ALA A 85 -17.98 15.35 -3.50
CA ALA A 85 -17.93 14.02 -2.91
C ALA A 85 -16.52 13.60 -2.52
N VAL A 86 -16.43 12.52 -1.72
CA VAL A 86 -15.19 11.86 -1.30
C VAL A 86 -15.21 10.42 -1.78
N VAL A 87 -14.09 9.94 -2.36
CA VAL A 87 -13.82 8.51 -2.57
C VAL A 87 -12.68 8.11 -1.66
N SER A 88 -12.96 7.21 -0.70
CA SER A 88 -12.07 6.80 0.37
C SER A 88 -11.72 5.32 0.21
N ILE A 89 -10.43 5.01 -0.01
CA ILE A 89 -9.96 3.69 -0.42
C ILE A 89 -8.98 3.17 0.62
N HIS A 90 -9.28 2.02 1.20
CA HIS A 90 -8.57 1.52 2.37
C HIS A 90 -7.98 0.14 2.19
N ILE A 91 -7.00 -0.16 3.07
CA ILE A 91 -6.45 -1.50 3.28
C ILE A 91 -7.56 -2.54 3.40
N SER A 92 -7.31 -3.75 2.91
CA SER A 92 -8.22 -4.89 3.04
C SER A 92 -8.85 -4.99 4.43
N GLU A 93 -10.18 -5.12 4.46
CA GLU A 93 -10.97 -5.34 5.69
C GLU A 93 -10.52 -6.59 6.47
N LYS A 94 -9.94 -7.58 5.75
CA LYS A 94 -9.40 -8.82 6.35
C LYS A 94 -8.04 -8.65 7.01
N LEU A 95 -7.37 -7.53 6.76
CA LEU A 95 -6.08 -7.19 7.37
C LEU A 95 -6.22 -6.14 8.48
N SER A 96 -7.21 -5.24 8.37
CA SER A 96 -7.41 -4.14 9.31
C SER A 96 -8.87 -3.70 9.39
N GLY A 97 -9.32 -3.27 10.56
CA GLY A 97 -10.63 -2.64 10.72
C GLY A 97 -10.72 -1.21 10.18
N THR A 98 -9.69 -0.71 9.45
CA THR A 98 -9.65 0.65 8.90
C THR A 98 -10.81 0.92 7.95
N TYR A 99 -11.11 -0.02 7.03
CA TYR A 99 -12.26 0.08 6.14
C TYR A 99 -13.58 0.25 6.92
N GLU A 100 -13.80 -0.55 7.95
CA GLU A 100 -15.03 -0.46 8.76
C GLU A 100 -15.11 0.85 9.54
N SER A 101 -13.99 1.36 10.06
CA SER A 101 -13.94 2.69 10.69
C SER A 101 -14.30 3.81 9.70
N ALA A 102 -13.79 3.73 8.48
CA ALA A 102 -14.08 4.68 7.41
C ALA A 102 -15.56 4.62 6.98
N ARG A 103 -16.14 3.41 6.89
CA ARG A 103 -17.56 3.19 6.56
C ARG A 103 -18.49 3.79 7.63
N GLN A 104 -18.20 3.53 8.91
CA GLN A 104 -18.95 4.13 10.01
C GLN A 104 -18.87 5.66 9.98
N ALA A 105 -17.71 6.23 9.64
CA ALA A 105 -17.56 7.67 9.50
C ALA A 105 -18.39 8.23 8.34
N ALA A 106 -18.46 7.53 7.21
CA ALA A 106 -19.30 7.92 6.08
C ALA A 106 -20.78 7.98 6.47
N ASP A 107 -21.27 6.95 7.22
CA ASP A 107 -22.63 6.93 7.75
C ASP A 107 -22.93 8.10 8.70
N LEU A 108 -21.94 8.56 9.46
CA LEU A 108 -22.04 9.68 10.39
C LEU A 108 -21.94 11.06 9.72
N THR A 109 -21.29 11.13 8.55
CA THR A 109 -21.03 12.40 7.85
C THR A 109 -22.08 12.66 6.75
N ASP A 110 -21.95 11.97 5.62
CA ASP A 110 -22.89 11.98 4.51
C ASP A 110 -22.73 10.72 3.64
N PRO A 111 -23.54 9.68 3.86
CA PRO A 111 -23.41 8.42 3.14
C PRO A 111 -23.72 8.48 1.64
N LYS A 112 -24.27 9.62 1.15
CA LYS A 112 -24.52 9.82 -0.27
C LYS A 112 -23.33 10.48 -0.99
N ARG A 113 -22.49 11.20 -0.25
CA ARG A 113 -21.34 11.92 -0.78
C ARG A 113 -20.01 11.25 -0.46
N VAL A 114 -19.96 10.29 0.47
CA VAL A 114 -18.74 9.56 0.85
C VAL A 114 -18.82 8.12 0.40
N HIS A 115 -18.00 7.76 -0.57
CA HIS A 115 -17.88 6.42 -1.16
C HIS A 115 -16.68 5.71 -0.56
N VAL A 116 -16.89 4.65 0.23
CA VAL A 116 -15.82 3.92 0.92
C VAL A 116 -15.59 2.57 0.24
N ILE A 117 -14.34 2.30 -0.12
CA ILE A 117 -13.94 1.13 -0.90
C ILE A 117 -12.94 0.27 -0.10
N ASP A 118 -13.27 -1.02 0.08
CA ASP A 118 -12.28 -2.04 0.42
C ASP A 118 -11.46 -2.38 -0.81
N SER A 119 -10.16 -2.07 -0.76
CA SER A 119 -9.26 -2.36 -1.88
C SER A 119 -8.89 -3.84 -2.01
N GLU A 120 -9.10 -4.64 -0.96
CA GLU A 120 -8.62 -6.03 -0.82
C GLU A 120 -7.09 -6.18 -0.92
N VAL A 121 -6.34 -5.09 -0.84
CA VAL A 121 -4.87 -5.07 -0.90
C VAL A 121 -4.28 -4.20 0.22
N VAL A 122 -2.96 -4.02 0.22
CA VAL A 122 -2.20 -3.23 1.19
C VAL A 122 -0.93 -2.69 0.54
N SER A 123 -0.31 -1.67 1.13
CA SER A 123 1.01 -1.15 0.78
C SER A 123 1.09 -0.70 -0.70
N MET A 124 2.09 -1.15 -1.44
CA MET A 124 2.34 -0.78 -2.83
C MET A 124 1.08 -0.84 -3.70
N SER A 125 0.30 -1.89 -3.52
CA SER A 125 -0.93 -2.12 -4.30
C SER A 125 -2.04 -1.15 -3.92
N LEU A 126 -2.21 -0.84 -2.63
CA LEU A 126 -3.14 0.20 -2.19
C LEU A 126 -2.71 1.57 -2.70
N GLY A 127 -1.41 1.86 -2.68
CA GLY A 127 -0.85 3.08 -3.27
C GLY A 127 -1.18 3.23 -4.76
N LEU A 128 -1.05 2.15 -5.55
CA LEU A 128 -1.43 2.15 -6.96
C LEU A 128 -2.92 2.42 -7.18
N VAL A 129 -3.79 1.82 -6.36
CA VAL A 129 -5.24 2.04 -6.43
C VAL A 129 -5.60 3.48 -6.09
N ALA A 130 -4.99 4.06 -5.05
CA ALA A 130 -5.19 5.46 -4.67
C ALA A 130 -4.69 6.43 -5.77
N LEU A 131 -3.56 6.13 -6.40
CA LEU A 131 -3.03 6.91 -7.53
C LEU A 131 -3.95 6.88 -8.75
N LEU A 132 -4.53 5.71 -9.06
CA LEU A 132 -5.52 5.60 -10.14
C LEU A 132 -6.75 6.44 -9.82
N ALA A 133 -7.33 6.33 -8.64
CA ALA A 133 -8.48 7.12 -8.24
C ALA A 133 -8.19 8.63 -8.35
N SER A 134 -7.00 9.07 -7.91
CA SER A 134 -6.58 10.46 -8.08
C SER A 134 -6.44 10.88 -9.56
N ALA A 135 -5.94 9.99 -10.43
CA ALA A 135 -5.87 10.26 -11.85
C ALA A 135 -7.26 10.40 -12.50
N LEU A 136 -8.22 9.59 -12.06
CA LEU A 136 -9.61 9.67 -12.50
C LEU A 136 -10.30 10.95 -11.99
N ALA A 137 -10.08 11.32 -10.72
CA ALA A 137 -10.60 12.57 -10.16
C ALA A 137 -10.03 13.81 -10.88
N ALA A 138 -8.76 13.76 -11.31
CA ALA A 138 -8.14 14.82 -12.12
C ALA A 138 -8.77 14.98 -13.52
N GLN A 139 -9.49 13.97 -14.01
CA GLN A 139 -10.29 14.02 -15.24
C GLN A 139 -11.71 14.54 -15.00
N ASN A 140 -12.00 14.99 -13.79
CA ASN A 140 -13.30 15.55 -13.38
C ASN A 140 -14.46 14.54 -13.43
N LEU A 141 -14.17 13.23 -13.28
CA LEU A 141 -15.17 12.20 -13.18
C LEU A 141 -15.91 12.29 -11.83
N ASP A 142 -17.18 11.88 -11.82
CA ASP A 142 -17.97 11.80 -10.57
C ASP A 142 -17.55 10.62 -9.69
N ALA A 143 -17.93 10.66 -8.42
CA ALA A 143 -17.52 9.67 -7.43
C ALA A 143 -17.98 8.25 -7.75
N GLY A 144 -19.20 8.08 -8.25
CA GLY A 144 -19.74 6.76 -8.64
C GLY A 144 -18.98 6.15 -9.82
N THR A 145 -18.56 6.97 -10.78
CA THR A 145 -17.71 6.54 -11.90
C THR A 145 -16.31 6.14 -11.40
N ILE A 146 -15.71 6.92 -10.50
CA ILE A 146 -14.39 6.60 -9.91
C ILE A 146 -14.48 5.30 -9.13
N GLU A 147 -15.49 5.14 -8.25
CA GLU A 147 -15.73 3.91 -7.49
C GLU A 147 -15.85 2.69 -8.40
N SER A 148 -16.69 2.78 -9.44
CA SER A 148 -16.90 1.69 -10.41
C SER A 148 -15.59 1.30 -11.11
N ARG A 149 -14.75 2.28 -11.48
CA ARG A 149 -13.45 2.04 -12.12
C ARG A 149 -12.45 1.39 -11.15
N VAL A 150 -12.41 1.83 -9.90
CA VAL A 150 -11.56 1.24 -8.86
C VAL A 150 -11.98 -0.20 -8.58
N LEU A 151 -13.26 -0.47 -8.45
CA LEU A 151 -13.78 -1.84 -8.25
C LEU A 151 -13.49 -2.74 -9.46
N ALA A 152 -13.58 -2.22 -10.68
CA ALA A 152 -13.23 -2.96 -11.90
C ALA A 152 -11.70 -3.26 -11.97
N MET A 153 -10.85 -2.40 -11.42
CA MET A 153 -9.41 -2.62 -11.34
C MET A 153 -9.03 -3.71 -10.32
N ARG A 154 -9.75 -3.83 -9.21
CA ARG A 154 -9.42 -4.67 -8.07
C ARG A 154 -8.99 -6.12 -8.43
N PRO A 155 -9.69 -6.87 -9.31
CA PRO A 155 -9.27 -8.22 -9.71
C PRO A 155 -7.94 -8.28 -10.47
N HIS A 156 -7.49 -7.17 -11.02
CA HIS A 156 -6.28 -7.08 -11.84
C HIS A 156 -5.07 -6.62 -11.04
N VAL A 157 -5.27 -6.12 -9.80
CA VAL A 157 -4.18 -5.72 -8.92
C VAL A 157 -3.55 -6.95 -8.30
N GLN A 158 -2.24 -7.09 -8.50
CA GLN A 158 -1.46 -8.18 -7.93
C GLN A 158 -0.45 -7.62 -6.91
N THR A 159 -0.24 -8.38 -5.85
CA THR A 159 0.79 -8.11 -4.84
C THR A 159 1.62 -9.36 -4.67
N TYR A 160 2.90 -9.32 -5.00
CA TYR A 160 3.85 -10.42 -4.82
C TYR A 160 4.98 -9.96 -3.91
N PHE A 161 5.35 -10.74 -2.91
CA PHE A 161 6.42 -10.36 -1.99
C PHE A 161 7.08 -11.57 -1.34
N SER A 162 8.27 -11.32 -0.79
CA SER A 162 8.96 -12.27 0.09
C SER A 162 9.35 -11.59 1.39
N VAL A 163 9.42 -12.36 2.45
CA VAL A 163 9.78 -11.90 3.80
C VAL A 163 11.03 -12.63 4.28
N ALA A 164 11.85 -11.95 5.07
CA ALA A 164 13.01 -12.57 5.71
C ALA A 164 12.58 -13.70 6.67
N THR A 165 11.45 -13.47 7.37
CA THR A 165 10.84 -14.43 8.32
C THR A 165 9.33 -14.24 8.38
N LEU A 166 8.58 -15.31 8.64
CA LEU A 166 7.12 -15.26 8.87
C LEU A 166 6.75 -14.80 10.30
N GLU A 167 7.74 -14.60 11.16
CA GLU A 167 7.52 -14.34 12.60
C GLU A 167 6.74 -13.03 12.84
N PHE A 168 7.04 -11.96 12.09
CA PHE A 168 6.33 -10.68 12.22
C PHE A 168 4.86 -10.83 11.79
N LEU A 169 4.58 -11.47 10.66
CA LEU A 169 3.21 -11.76 10.20
C LEU A 169 2.46 -12.61 11.23
N ARG A 170 3.12 -13.58 11.86
CA ARG A 170 2.55 -14.45 12.88
C ARG A 170 2.22 -13.67 14.15
N ARG A 171 3.18 -12.92 14.71
CA ARG A 171 2.99 -12.11 15.93
C ARG A 171 1.94 -11.03 15.73
N GLY A 172 1.95 -10.40 14.56
CA GLY A 172 0.96 -9.39 14.21
C GLY A 172 -0.43 -9.95 13.87
N GLY A 173 -0.60 -11.29 13.78
CA GLY A 173 -1.87 -11.91 13.44
C GLY A 173 -2.30 -11.74 11.97
N ARG A 174 -1.45 -11.21 11.09
CA ARG A 174 -1.72 -10.98 9.65
C ARG A 174 -1.10 -12.04 8.75
N ILE A 175 -0.69 -13.17 9.31
CA ILE A 175 -0.11 -14.30 8.56
C ILE A 175 -1.09 -14.95 7.58
N GLY A 176 -2.38 -14.82 7.79
CA GLY A 176 -3.42 -15.34 6.89
C GLY A 176 -3.24 -16.82 6.56
N ARG A 177 -3.41 -17.17 5.28
CA ARG A 177 -3.23 -18.54 4.76
C ARG A 177 -1.77 -19.02 4.80
N ALA A 178 -0.79 -18.11 4.94
CA ALA A 178 0.62 -18.47 5.10
C ALA A 178 0.93 -19.14 6.45
N SER A 179 -0.02 -19.20 7.40
CA SER A 179 0.08 -20.01 8.62
C SER A 179 0.36 -21.48 8.33
N ALA A 180 -0.07 -22.01 7.18
CA ALA A 180 0.24 -23.37 6.72
C ALA A 180 1.75 -23.62 6.48
N LEU A 181 2.58 -22.57 6.43
CA LEU A 181 4.03 -22.64 6.30
C LEU A 181 4.74 -22.76 7.66
N LEU A 182 4.05 -22.51 8.77
CA LEU A 182 4.62 -22.62 10.11
C LEU A 182 4.90 -24.10 10.44
N GLY A 183 6.04 -24.33 11.12
CA GLY A 183 6.43 -25.69 11.52
C GLY A 183 7.13 -26.53 10.44
N SER A 184 7.34 -26.02 9.23
CA SER A 184 8.20 -26.69 8.26
C SER A 184 9.67 -26.57 8.67
N VAL A 185 10.35 -27.71 8.79
CA VAL A 185 11.69 -27.89 9.37
C VAL A 185 12.82 -27.26 8.54
N LEU A 186 12.58 -26.77 7.34
CA LEU A 186 13.62 -26.23 6.46
C LEU A 186 13.61 -24.72 6.39
N GLN A 187 14.82 -24.13 6.37
CA GLN A 187 15.08 -22.71 6.08
C GLN A 187 14.64 -22.35 4.66
N VAL A 188 13.33 -22.34 4.41
CA VAL A 188 12.78 -21.92 3.13
C VAL A 188 12.33 -20.47 3.18
N LYS A 189 12.47 -19.78 2.06
CA LYS A 189 11.95 -18.42 1.86
C LYS A 189 10.61 -18.52 1.11
N PRO A 190 9.53 -17.95 1.67
CA PRO A 190 8.24 -17.99 1.03
C PRO A 190 8.14 -16.94 -0.08
N VAL A 191 7.49 -17.29 -1.19
CA VAL A 191 6.90 -16.34 -2.11
C VAL A 191 5.43 -16.21 -1.73
N LEU A 192 5.00 -14.99 -1.43
CA LEU A 192 3.68 -14.67 -0.92
C LEU A 192 2.94 -13.74 -1.88
N CYS A 193 1.62 -13.75 -1.80
CA CYS A 193 0.77 -12.75 -2.44
C CYS A 193 -0.35 -12.28 -1.50
N ILE A 194 -1.02 -11.21 -1.87
CA ILE A 194 -2.33 -10.88 -1.32
C ILE A 194 -3.38 -11.46 -2.27
N ARG A 195 -4.24 -12.32 -1.76
CA ARG A 195 -5.34 -12.94 -2.52
C ARG A 195 -6.59 -12.96 -1.66
N ASP A 196 -7.70 -12.48 -2.22
CA ASP A 196 -8.96 -12.31 -1.50
C ASP A 196 -8.76 -11.51 -0.20
N GLY A 197 -7.94 -10.47 -0.23
CA GLY A 197 -7.63 -9.62 0.92
C GLY A 197 -6.74 -10.24 2.00
N LEU A 198 -6.16 -11.42 1.80
CA LEU A 198 -5.37 -12.16 2.80
C LEU A 198 -3.97 -12.49 2.28
N VAL A 199 -2.98 -12.49 3.20
CA VAL A 199 -1.66 -13.05 2.92
C VAL A 199 -1.78 -14.53 2.58
N THR A 200 -1.33 -14.90 1.38
CA THR A 200 -1.49 -16.24 0.82
C THR A 200 -0.14 -16.75 0.29
N PRO A 201 0.28 -17.98 0.61
CA PRO A 201 1.50 -18.54 0.08
C PRO A 201 1.31 -18.98 -1.36
N LEU A 202 2.30 -18.69 -2.21
CA LEU A 202 2.38 -19.19 -3.59
C LEU A 202 3.37 -20.36 -3.70
N GLU A 203 4.62 -20.10 -3.29
CA GLU A 203 5.74 -21.02 -3.48
C GLU A 203 6.69 -21.01 -2.27
N ARG A 204 7.56 -22.01 -2.20
CA ARG A 204 8.66 -22.12 -1.24
C ARG A 204 9.96 -22.32 -2.02
N VAL A 205 10.93 -21.46 -1.76
CA VAL A 205 12.24 -21.56 -2.39
C VAL A 205 13.36 -21.59 -1.34
N ARG A 206 14.57 -21.99 -1.73
CA ARG A 206 15.66 -22.21 -0.75
C ARG A 206 16.36 -20.93 -0.32
N THR A 207 16.39 -19.90 -1.18
CA THR A 207 17.14 -18.66 -0.92
C THR A 207 16.25 -17.44 -1.15
N PHE A 208 16.58 -16.32 -0.50
CA PHE A 208 15.86 -15.07 -0.67
C PHE A 208 15.98 -14.53 -2.11
N ASP A 209 17.17 -14.65 -2.72
CA ASP A 209 17.37 -14.27 -4.12
C ASP A 209 16.44 -15.03 -5.08
N ARG A 210 16.26 -16.35 -4.86
CA ARG A 210 15.30 -17.13 -5.66
C ARG A 210 13.87 -16.68 -5.45
N ALA A 211 13.52 -16.25 -4.23
CA ALA A 211 12.20 -15.73 -3.96
C ALA A 211 11.97 -14.40 -4.69
N LEU A 212 12.96 -13.50 -4.69
CA LEU A 212 12.87 -12.23 -5.41
C LEU A 212 12.85 -12.42 -6.94
N ASN A 213 13.65 -13.35 -7.48
CA ASN A 213 13.58 -13.71 -8.90
C ASN A 213 12.18 -14.21 -9.28
N ARG A 214 11.56 -15.02 -8.40
CA ARG A 214 10.19 -15.49 -8.65
C ARG A 214 9.16 -14.37 -8.58
N VAL A 215 9.32 -13.40 -7.67
CA VAL A 215 8.51 -12.17 -7.64
C VAL A 215 8.61 -11.41 -8.97
N VAL A 216 9.82 -11.26 -9.52
CA VAL A 216 10.04 -10.64 -10.83
C VAL A 216 9.33 -11.40 -11.95
N GLU A 217 9.46 -12.74 -11.99
CA GLU A 217 8.80 -13.58 -13.00
C GLU A 217 7.27 -13.44 -12.93
N LEU A 218 6.68 -13.57 -11.74
CA LEU A 218 5.23 -13.40 -11.53
C LEU A 218 4.75 -12.00 -11.95
N THR A 219 5.54 -10.97 -11.69
CA THR A 219 5.22 -9.61 -12.13
C THR A 219 5.27 -9.47 -13.65
N ARG A 220 6.22 -10.13 -14.32
CA ARG A 220 6.29 -10.15 -15.79
C ARG A 220 5.09 -10.84 -16.43
N GLU A 221 4.53 -11.86 -15.78
CA GLU A 221 3.31 -12.57 -16.24
C GLU A 221 2.07 -11.64 -16.25
N VAL A 222 2.06 -10.54 -15.50
CA VAL A 222 0.97 -9.54 -15.49
C VAL A 222 0.94 -8.69 -16.76
N ASN A 223 2.06 -8.60 -17.50
CA ASN A 223 2.14 -7.81 -18.73
C ASN A 223 1.35 -8.46 -19.86
N ILE A 224 0.24 -7.84 -20.28
CA ILE A 224 -0.61 -8.30 -21.37
C ILE A 224 -0.37 -7.55 -22.68
N GLY A 225 0.70 -6.74 -22.78
CA GLY A 225 1.12 -6.11 -24.03
C GLY A 225 1.65 -4.69 -23.93
N LYS A 226 1.03 -3.78 -23.15
CA LYS A 226 1.40 -2.35 -23.09
C LYS A 226 2.15 -1.94 -21.82
N GLY A 227 2.76 -2.90 -21.14
CA GLY A 227 3.51 -2.63 -19.93
C GLY A 227 2.69 -2.79 -18.64
N VAL A 228 3.34 -2.56 -17.52
CA VAL A 228 2.83 -2.75 -16.16
C VAL A 228 3.03 -1.48 -15.35
N CYS A 229 1.97 -1.01 -14.69
CA CYS A 229 2.11 -0.03 -13.62
C CYS A 229 2.54 -0.76 -12.36
N LEU A 230 3.66 -0.39 -11.75
CA LEU A 230 4.20 -1.10 -10.60
C LEU A 230 4.89 -0.21 -9.57
N ILE A 231 4.83 -0.64 -8.32
CA ILE A 231 5.57 -0.09 -7.20
C ILE A 231 6.35 -1.23 -6.55
N VAL A 232 7.66 -1.06 -6.39
CA VAL A 232 8.52 -1.95 -5.62
C VAL A 232 8.60 -1.41 -4.19
N GLY A 233 8.14 -2.19 -3.21
CA GLY A 233 8.18 -1.84 -1.80
C GLY A 233 9.26 -2.62 -1.05
N HIS A 234 9.88 -2.00 -0.04
CA HIS A 234 10.87 -2.67 0.79
C HIS A 234 10.80 -2.24 2.26
N ALA A 235 11.19 -3.16 3.15
CA ALA A 235 11.35 -2.93 4.58
C ALA A 235 12.84 -3.04 4.92
N ASP A 236 13.55 -1.89 4.96
CA ASP A 236 15.01 -1.83 5.23
C ASP A 236 15.83 -2.77 4.30
N ALA A 237 15.46 -2.83 3.01
CA ALA A 237 16.06 -3.69 1.99
C ALA A 237 16.22 -2.95 0.64
N GLN A 238 16.71 -1.72 0.68
CA GLN A 238 16.81 -0.81 -0.48
C GLN A 238 17.55 -1.44 -1.67
N ALA A 239 18.71 -2.06 -1.43
CA ALA A 239 19.53 -2.64 -2.49
C ALA A 239 18.81 -3.78 -3.26
N ASP A 240 18.06 -4.62 -2.52
CA ASP A 240 17.25 -5.69 -3.13
C ASP A 240 16.07 -5.12 -3.92
N ALA A 241 15.41 -4.08 -3.40
CA ALA A 241 14.33 -3.38 -4.10
C ALA A 241 14.83 -2.74 -5.41
N GLU A 242 15.99 -2.09 -5.39
CA GLU A 242 16.61 -1.52 -6.59
C GLU A 242 16.97 -2.58 -7.63
N ARG A 243 17.43 -3.76 -7.18
CA ARG A 243 17.67 -4.90 -8.08
C ARG A 243 16.38 -5.37 -8.74
N VAL A 244 15.32 -5.59 -7.96
CA VAL A 244 13.99 -5.99 -8.47
C VAL A 244 13.44 -4.94 -9.43
N ALA A 245 13.60 -3.65 -9.12
CA ALA A 245 13.15 -2.57 -9.98
C ALA A 245 13.89 -2.55 -11.34
N ARG A 246 15.23 -2.69 -11.32
CA ARG A 246 16.01 -2.80 -12.56
C ARG A 246 15.58 -3.98 -13.45
N ASP A 247 15.29 -5.14 -12.81
CA ASP A 247 14.84 -6.33 -13.54
C ASP A 247 13.45 -6.17 -14.15
N LEU A 248 12.61 -5.27 -13.60
CA LEU A 248 11.25 -4.98 -14.06
C LEU A 248 11.15 -3.75 -14.98
N GLU A 249 12.17 -2.90 -15.03
CA GLU A 249 12.21 -1.68 -15.86
C GLU A 249 11.80 -1.94 -17.32
N PRO A 250 12.25 -3.04 -17.99
CA PRO A 250 11.90 -3.29 -19.39
C PRO A 250 10.40 -3.48 -19.69
N ILE A 251 9.61 -3.80 -18.67
CA ILE A 251 8.15 -3.99 -18.82
C ILE A 251 7.33 -2.88 -18.14
N ALA A 252 7.99 -1.94 -17.48
CA ALA A 252 7.32 -0.92 -16.70
C ALA A 252 6.76 0.21 -17.58
N ASP A 253 5.46 0.47 -17.51
CA ASP A 253 4.85 1.73 -17.93
C ASP A 253 5.11 2.82 -16.88
N THR A 254 4.94 2.44 -15.63
CA THR A 254 5.20 3.27 -14.45
C THR A 254 5.92 2.44 -13.42
N LEU A 255 7.03 2.95 -12.87
CA LEU A 255 7.84 2.28 -11.85
C LEU A 255 8.21 3.25 -10.74
N MET A 256 8.02 2.82 -9.50
CA MET A 256 8.44 3.53 -8.30
C MET A 256 9.04 2.55 -7.30
N ILE A 257 10.01 3.02 -6.49
CA ILE A 257 10.51 2.29 -5.31
C ILE A 257 10.10 3.10 -4.08
N GLN A 258 9.59 2.42 -3.05
CA GLN A 258 9.21 3.07 -1.80
C GLN A 258 9.51 2.20 -0.58
N PRO A 259 9.87 2.80 0.57
CA PRO A 259 9.93 2.07 1.82
C PRO A 259 8.52 1.71 2.30
N LEU A 260 8.36 0.55 2.94
CA LEU A 260 7.16 0.20 3.69
C LEU A 260 7.13 1.03 4.97
N GLY A 261 5.97 1.64 5.25
CA GLY A 261 5.76 2.44 6.45
C GLY A 261 5.81 1.61 7.76
N PRO A 262 5.96 2.30 8.89
CA PRO A 262 6.01 1.69 10.23
C PRO A 262 4.88 0.71 10.54
N VAL A 263 3.65 1.03 10.16
CA VAL A 263 2.48 0.17 10.41
C VAL A 263 2.57 -1.14 9.62
N VAL A 264 2.87 -1.08 8.33
CA VAL A 264 3.08 -2.28 7.51
C VAL A 264 4.31 -3.04 7.99
N GLY A 265 5.40 -2.33 8.29
CA GLY A 265 6.64 -2.89 8.82
C GLY A 265 6.50 -3.63 10.15
N ALA A 266 5.63 -3.16 11.05
CA ALA A 266 5.35 -3.83 12.33
C ALA A 266 4.78 -5.25 12.13
N HIS A 267 4.05 -5.49 11.04
CA HIS A 267 3.47 -6.80 10.71
C HIS A 267 4.31 -7.62 9.74
N ALA A 268 5.00 -6.99 8.80
CA ALA A 268 5.77 -7.68 7.76
C ALA A 268 7.22 -7.93 8.17
N GLY A 269 7.77 -7.06 9.03
CA GLY A 269 9.15 -7.12 9.53
C GLY A 269 10.18 -6.56 8.54
N PRO A 270 11.42 -6.39 8.98
CA PRO A 270 12.52 -5.96 8.13
C PRO A 270 12.91 -7.06 7.11
N GLY A 271 13.54 -6.66 6.00
CA GLY A 271 13.98 -7.56 4.94
C GLY A 271 12.85 -8.02 4.02
N VAL A 272 11.70 -7.34 4.01
CA VAL A 272 10.65 -7.55 3.01
C VAL A 272 11.01 -6.85 1.72
N VAL A 273 10.80 -7.52 0.59
CA VAL A 273 10.73 -6.88 -0.73
C VAL A 273 9.53 -7.44 -1.49
N GLY A 274 8.78 -6.56 -2.11
CA GLY A 274 7.59 -6.93 -2.87
C GLY A 274 7.26 -5.97 -3.98
N VAL A 275 6.31 -6.36 -4.82
CA VAL A 275 5.80 -5.58 -5.95
C VAL A 275 4.29 -5.55 -5.90
N GLY A 276 3.71 -4.35 -5.92
CA GLY A 276 2.32 -4.13 -6.28
C GLY A 276 2.26 -3.80 -7.77
N CYS A 277 1.37 -4.42 -8.52
CA CYS A 277 1.31 -4.20 -9.96
C CYS A 277 -0.06 -4.49 -10.58
N TYR A 278 -0.28 -3.93 -11.79
CA TYR A 278 -1.41 -4.25 -12.66
C TYR A 278 -1.10 -3.89 -14.12
N PRO A 279 -1.81 -4.48 -15.12
CA PRO A 279 -1.60 -4.19 -16.53
C PRO A 279 -1.94 -2.74 -16.88
N ALA A 280 -0.96 -1.95 -17.37
CA ALA A 280 -1.15 -0.54 -17.72
C ALA A 280 -2.19 -0.33 -18.84
N GLU A 281 -2.37 -1.31 -19.71
CA GLU A 281 -3.35 -1.26 -20.80
C GLU A 281 -4.79 -1.12 -20.31
N LEU A 282 -5.12 -1.74 -19.17
CA LEU A 282 -6.48 -1.71 -18.63
C LEU A 282 -6.78 -0.40 -17.90
N PHE A 283 -5.78 0.13 -17.17
CA PHE A 283 -5.94 1.29 -16.31
C PHE A 283 -4.69 2.18 -16.35
N PRO A 284 -4.50 3.01 -17.39
CA PRO A 284 -3.31 3.85 -17.50
C PRO A 284 -3.28 4.94 -16.42
N LEU A 285 -2.19 5.02 -15.66
CA LEU A 285 -2.00 6.04 -14.61
C LEU A 285 -1.73 7.44 -15.18
N GLY A 286 -1.15 7.52 -16.37
CA GLY A 286 -0.77 8.80 -16.96
C GLY A 286 0.26 9.60 -16.14
N ILE A 287 1.07 8.92 -15.33
CA ILE A 287 2.11 9.53 -14.50
C ILE A 287 3.41 9.55 -15.29
N LYS A 288 3.97 10.74 -15.50
CA LYS A 288 5.27 10.85 -16.17
C LYS A 288 6.40 10.31 -15.26
N PRO A 289 7.37 9.55 -15.79
CA PRO A 289 8.49 8.99 -15.02
C PRO A 289 9.28 10.02 -14.19
N ALA A 290 9.40 11.26 -14.67
CA ALA A 290 10.09 12.33 -13.95
C ALA A 290 9.45 12.72 -12.60
N LEU A 291 8.12 12.57 -12.43
CA LEU A 291 7.43 12.83 -11.16
C LEU A 291 7.72 11.71 -10.14
N MET A 292 7.97 10.51 -10.60
CA MET A 292 8.31 9.35 -9.78
C MET A 292 9.74 9.45 -9.24
N ALA A 293 10.69 9.92 -10.05
CA ALA A 293 12.07 10.14 -9.63
C ALA A 293 12.22 11.26 -8.59
N ALA A 294 11.44 12.33 -8.71
CA ALA A 294 11.47 13.45 -7.76
C ALA A 294 10.94 13.10 -6.35
N ALA A 295 10.05 12.09 -6.26
CA ALA A 295 9.52 11.61 -4.98
C ALA A 295 10.54 10.75 -4.19
N ILE A 296 11.60 10.27 -4.86
CA ILE A 296 12.60 9.32 -4.33
C ILE A 296 13.91 10.03 -3.95
N ALA A 297 14.17 11.23 -4.48
CA ALA A 297 15.41 11.95 -4.19
C ALA A 297 15.47 12.36 -2.70
N PRO A 298 16.54 11.99 -1.94
CA PRO A 298 16.73 12.49 -0.59
C PRO A 298 16.83 14.01 -0.65
N ARG A 299 16.16 14.71 0.28
CA ARG A 299 16.39 16.15 0.46
C ARG A 299 17.88 16.34 0.71
N ARG A 300 18.57 17.02 -0.20
CA ARG A 300 19.90 17.58 0.10
C ARG A 300 19.65 18.74 1.04
N ASP A 301 19.99 18.53 2.31
CA ASP A 301 20.13 19.60 3.29
C ASP A 301 21.26 20.55 2.89
#